data_fc838dd76f44679b74181d68803b4d64
#
_entry.id   fc838dd76f44679b74181d68803b4d64
#
_cell.length_a   1.000
_cell.length_b   1.000
_cell.length_c   1.000
_cell.angle_alpha   90.00
_cell.angle_beta   90.00
_cell.angle_gamma   90.00
#
_symmetry.space_group_name_H-M   'P 1'
#
loop_
_entity.id
_entity.type
_entity.pdbx_description
1 polymer ?
#
loop_
_entity_poly.entity_id
_entity_poly.type
_entity_poly.pdbx_seq_one_letter_code
_entity_poly.pdbx_strand_id
1 'polypeptide(L)'
;MRRAVLRAISAVTGLILAVGAVAPVQPRAQEVTRRTLVRARDLGVPFDGTPGPLNAITDVGGVEVGHTTLISGDGDRVVGQGPVRTGVTAVWPRGNDTPDPVFAAWFSLNGDGEMTGTTWVEDSGILEGPVMITNTLSVGIVHHAVVRWGVSRSRDFTGGGYPPWLASLPVVAETWDGTLNDIMGQHVTEEHALAAMDGAHDGPVEEGSVGGGTGMICHGFKGGIGTASRRVEILGETYTLGALVQCNYGSRQSLRIAGVPVGREIVDLMPVPDAPDEDAGSIIVVVATDAPIMPHQLKRVARRISLGLARNGSTSGNGSGDIFVAFSTANRSATSASDLSTVTLLPNGRLNALFTATVEATEEAIINAMVAAETMTGGNGVTIHALPHDRLREALRKYNRLSDAGR
;
A
#
# COMPACT_ATOMS: atom_id res chain seq x y z
N MET A 1 44.10 -44.44 64.44
CA MET A 1 44.82 -45.45 63.62
C MET A 1 44.79 -45.00 62.20
N ARG A 2 45.87 -44.34 61.78
CA ARG A 2 46.99 -44.76 60.97
C ARG A 2 46.57 -45.65 59.79
N ARG A 3 46.66 -45.18 58.57
CA ARG A 3 47.69 -45.25 57.49
C ARG A 3 47.06 -44.78 56.20
N ALA A 4 47.57 -43.79 55.54
CA ALA A 4 48.75 -43.65 54.69
C ALA A 4 48.43 -43.99 53.22
N VAL A 5 48.45 -42.96 52.38
CA VAL A 5 49.32 -42.72 51.23
C VAL A 5 49.15 -43.69 50.03
N LEU A 6 48.80 -43.16 48.88
CA LEU A 6 49.73 -43.17 47.71
C LEU A 6 49.25 -42.11 46.62
N ARG A 7 50.26 -41.35 46.17
CA ARG A 7 50.21 -40.42 45.08
C ARG A 7 50.22 -41.19 43.75
N ALA A 8 49.37 -40.76 42.82
CA ALA A 8 49.60 -41.03 41.39
C ALA A 8 49.47 -39.71 40.64
N ILE A 9 50.63 -39.23 40.14
CA ILE A 9 50.78 -38.12 39.23
C ILE A 9 50.47 -38.65 37.84
N SER A 10 49.40 -38.15 37.18
CA SER A 10 49.18 -38.33 35.74
C SER A 10 49.23 -36.98 35.06
N ALA A 11 50.21 -36.86 34.20
CA ALA A 11 50.37 -35.73 33.29
C ALA A 11 49.23 -35.67 32.30
N VAL A 12 48.45 -34.59 32.30
CA VAL A 12 47.47 -34.30 31.24
C VAL A 12 48.13 -33.29 30.30
N THR A 13 48.46 -33.76 29.12
CA THR A 13 48.94 -32.98 27.99
C THR A 13 47.82 -32.08 27.49
N GLY A 14 47.98 -30.76 27.67
CA GLY A 14 47.00 -29.77 27.19
C GLY A 14 47.01 -29.67 25.66
N LEU A 15 45.91 -30.05 25.03
CA LEU A 15 45.62 -29.75 23.63
C LEU A 15 45.02 -28.34 23.57
N ILE A 16 45.80 -27.35 23.13
CA ILE A 16 45.30 -25.98 22.85
C ILE A 16 44.54 -26.02 21.53
N LEU A 17 43.22 -26.03 21.60
CA LEU A 17 42.35 -25.76 20.44
C LEU A 17 42.39 -24.24 20.16
N ALA A 18 43.04 -23.86 19.06
CA ALA A 18 42.96 -22.52 18.52
C ALA A 18 41.54 -22.28 17.99
N VAL A 19 40.73 -21.56 18.75
CA VAL A 19 39.45 -21.04 18.27
C VAL A 19 39.75 -19.89 17.34
N GLY A 20 39.68 -20.14 16.04
CA GLY A 20 39.76 -19.09 15.03
C GLY A 20 38.57 -18.13 15.20
N ALA A 21 38.84 -16.87 15.52
CA ALA A 21 37.88 -15.82 15.54
C ALA A 21 37.33 -15.61 14.11
N VAL A 22 36.10 -16.06 13.85
CA VAL A 22 35.35 -15.69 12.66
C VAL A 22 34.94 -14.23 12.85
N ALA A 23 35.58 -13.34 12.11
CA ALA A 23 35.15 -11.94 12.07
C ALA A 23 33.73 -11.83 11.57
N PRO A 24 32.86 -11.01 12.19
CA PRO A 24 31.49 -10.82 11.70
C PRO A 24 31.56 -10.22 10.30
N VAL A 25 30.96 -10.92 9.32
CA VAL A 25 30.71 -10.37 8.00
C VAL A 25 29.68 -9.26 8.19
N GLN A 26 30.13 -8.01 8.14
CA GLN A 26 29.21 -6.87 8.09
C GLN A 26 28.41 -6.98 6.79
N PRO A 27 27.06 -6.90 6.83
CA PRO A 27 26.27 -6.80 5.63
C PRO A 27 26.68 -5.50 4.93
N ARG A 28 27.22 -5.63 3.73
CA ARG A 28 27.53 -4.51 2.86
C ARG A 28 26.18 -3.87 2.55
N ALA A 29 25.95 -2.66 3.05
CA ALA A 29 24.82 -1.84 2.62
C ALA A 29 24.91 -1.75 1.09
N GLN A 30 23.99 -2.37 0.39
CA GLN A 30 23.82 -2.13 -1.03
C GLN A 30 23.44 -0.65 -1.13
N GLU A 31 24.31 0.10 -1.77
CA GLU A 31 24.00 1.43 -2.27
C GLU A 31 22.80 1.25 -3.22
N VAL A 32 21.59 1.51 -2.72
CA VAL A 32 20.38 1.56 -3.53
C VAL A 32 20.58 2.76 -4.43
N THR A 33 21.08 2.50 -5.63
CA THR A 33 21.05 3.48 -6.70
C THR A 33 19.58 3.83 -6.87
N ARG A 34 19.17 5.04 -6.46
CA ARG A 34 17.81 5.53 -6.66
C ARG A 34 17.55 5.50 -8.17
N ARG A 35 16.95 4.41 -8.64
CA ARG A 35 16.40 4.33 -9.99
C ARG A 35 15.35 5.44 -10.06
N THR A 36 15.49 6.32 -11.02
CA THR A 36 14.42 7.27 -11.35
C THR A 36 13.24 6.42 -11.81
N LEU A 37 12.23 6.27 -10.95
CA LEU A 37 11.02 5.53 -11.27
C LEU A 37 10.35 6.22 -12.45
N VAL A 38 10.18 5.49 -13.54
CA VAL A 38 9.41 5.95 -14.71
C VAL A 38 7.94 5.90 -14.32
N ARG A 39 7.24 7.01 -14.46
CA ARG A 39 5.81 7.12 -14.20
C ARG A 39 5.02 7.26 -15.50
N ALA A 40 3.72 7.08 -15.43
CA ALA A 40 2.87 7.07 -16.62
C ALA A 40 2.92 8.40 -17.40
N ARG A 41 3.06 9.55 -16.72
CA ARG A 41 3.26 10.85 -17.38
C ARG A 41 4.57 10.93 -18.15
N ASP A 42 5.65 10.30 -17.67
CA ASP A 42 6.95 10.27 -18.35
C ASP A 42 6.88 9.47 -19.65
N LEU A 43 5.96 8.51 -19.73
CA LEU A 43 5.67 7.74 -20.96
C LEU A 43 4.76 8.49 -21.93
N GLY A 44 4.29 9.68 -21.59
CA GLY A 44 3.37 10.47 -22.41
C GLY A 44 1.91 10.06 -22.28
N VAL A 45 1.52 9.36 -21.20
CA VAL A 45 0.10 9.11 -20.90
C VAL A 45 -0.55 10.44 -20.48
N PRO A 46 -1.62 10.89 -21.16
CA PRO A 46 -2.31 12.12 -20.78
C PRO A 46 -3.24 11.88 -19.60
N PHE A 47 -3.17 12.75 -18.61
CA PHE A 47 -4.07 12.79 -17.47
C PHE A 47 -4.62 14.20 -17.25
N ASP A 48 -5.87 14.26 -16.83
CA ASP A 48 -6.54 15.49 -16.45
C ASP A 48 -6.08 15.96 -15.05
N GLY A 49 -6.34 17.23 -14.75
CA GLY A 49 -6.04 17.87 -13.48
C GLY A 49 -4.56 18.23 -13.26
N THR A 50 -4.32 19.04 -12.23
CA THR A 50 -2.99 19.51 -11.88
C THR A 50 -2.44 18.71 -10.71
N PRO A 51 -1.34 17.95 -10.88
CA PRO A 51 -0.74 17.21 -9.77
C PRO A 51 -0.08 18.14 -8.75
N GLY A 52 0.11 17.65 -7.51
CA GLY A 52 1.00 18.25 -6.55
C GLY A 52 2.48 18.02 -6.93
N PRO A 53 3.41 18.56 -6.12
CA PRO A 53 4.85 18.52 -6.43
C PRO A 53 5.43 17.11 -6.59
N LEU A 54 4.96 16.14 -5.79
CA LEU A 54 5.37 14.75 -5.84
C LEU A 54 4.43 13.88 -6.68
N ASN A 55 3.26 14.41 -7.01
CA ASN A 55 2.14 13.66 -7.59
C ASN A 55 1.87 12.37 -6.82
N ALA A 56 1.85 12.45 -5.49
CA ALA A 56 1.72 11.33 -4.57
C ALA A 56 0.74 11.68 -3.43
N ILE A 57 0.26 10.66 -2.71
CA ILE A 57 -0.63 10.87 -1.55
C ILE A 57 0.04 11.73 -0.47
N THR A 58 1.36 11.71 -0.38
CA THR A 58 2.19 12.50 0.52
C THR A 58 2.25 14.00 0.18
N ASP A 59 1.69 14.44 -0.95
CA ASP A 59 1.44 15.86 -1.20
C ASP A 59 0.38 16.45 -0.25
N VAL A 60 -0.42 15.60 0.40
CA VAL A 60 -1.33 15.99 1.47
C VAL A 60 -0.55 16.12 2.76
N GLY A 61 -0.45 17.32 3.30
CA GLY A 61 0.40 17.64 4.45
C GLY A 61 0.12 16.75 5.68
N GLY A 62 1.17 16.11 6.18
CA GLY A 62 1.18 15.20 7.31
C GLY A 62 0.99 13.72 6.95
N VAL A 63 0.65 13.41 5.70
CA VAL A 63 0.56 12.01 5.27
C VAL A 63 1.95 11.42 5.06
N GLU A 64 2.19 10.27 5.68
CA GLU A 64 3.42 9.49 5.54
C GLU A 64 3.13 8.09 5.04
N VAL A 65 4.05 7.53 4.25
CA VAL A 65 3.93 6.18 3.69
C VAL A 65 5.20 5.40 3.96
N GLY A 66 5.04 4.14 4.40
CA GLY A 66 6.15 3.21 4.59
C GLY A 66 5.85 1.84 4.03
N HIS A 67 6.91 1.14 3.62
CA HIS A 67 6.83 -0.19 3.01
C HIS A 67 7.81 -1.16 3.65
N THR A 68 7.37 -2.42 3.78
CA THR A 68 8.26 -3.55 4.01
C THR A 68 8.02 -4.58 2.91
N THR A 69 9.04 -4.82 2.09
CA THR A 69 8.98 -5.71 0.92
C THR A 69 9.69 -7.02 1.21
N LEU A 70 9.03 -8.15 0.95
CA LEU A 70 9.54 -9.49 1.18
C LEU A 70 9.65 -10.24 -0.14
N ILE A 71 10.88 -10.42 -0.63
CA ILE A 71 11.20 -11.18 -1.84
C ILE A 71 12.31 -12.17 -1.50
N SER A 72 12.01 -13.47 -1.54
CA SER A 72 13.01 -14.52 -1.32
C SER A 72 12.61 -15.84 -1.96
N GLY A 73 13.59 -16.70 -2.23
CA GLY A 73 13.40 -18.03 -2.80
C GLY A 73 12.92 -18.03 -4.25
N ASP A 74 13.11 -19.16 -4.91
CA ASP A 74 12.72 -19.44 -6.29
C ASP A 74 12.32 -20.92 -6.43
N GLY A 75 11.75 -21.29 -7.58
CA GLY A 75 11.38 -22.68 -7.90
C GLY A 75 9.97 -23.04 -7.45
N ASP A 76 9.79 -24.32 -7.10
CA ASP A 76 8.48 -24.86 -6.72
C ASP A 76 7.98 -24.27 -5.39
N ARG A 77 6.67 -24.07 -5.29
CA ARG A 77 6.05 -23.57 -4.07
C ARG A 77 6.05 -24.66 -3.00
N VAL A 78 6.67 -24.35 -1.86
CA VAL A 78 6.66 -25.20 -0.67
C VAL A 78 6.15 -24.37 0.50
N VAL A 79 5.01 -24.77 1.08
CA VAL A 79 4.37 -24.04 2.18
C VAL A 79 5.33 -23.83 3.35
N GLY A 80 5.49 -22.59 3.77
CA GLY A 80 6.41 -22.16 4.83
C GLY A 80 7.87 -21.98 4.39
N GLN A 81 8.20 -22.24 3.11
CA GLN A 81 9.56 -22.06 2.58
C GLN A 81 9.58 -21.03 1.44
N GLY A 82 8.49 -20.83 0.73
CA GLY A 82 8.37 -19.87 -0.37
C GLY A 82 8.16 -20.52 -1.74
N PRO A 83 8.42 -19.80 -2.84
CA PRO A 83 8.94 -18.42 -2.93
C PRO A 83 8.04 -17.38 -2.27
N VAL A 84 8.68 -16.37 -1.64
CA VAL A 84 8.00 -15.26 -0.96
C VAL A 84 7.94 -14.04 -1.87
N ARG A 85 6.75 -13.50 -2.11
CA ARG A 85 6.48 -12.29 -2.92
C ARG A 85 5.35 -11.50 -2.28
N THR A 86 5.62 -10.85 -1.14
CA THR A 86 4.61 -10.19 -0.30
C THR A 86 5.18 -8.98 0.44
N GLY A 87 4.42 -8.39 1.33
CA GLY A 87 4.88 -7.30 2.17
C GLY A 87 3.76 -6.56 2.88
N VAL A 88 4.10 -5.40 3.44
CA VAL A 88 3.20 -4.53 4.19
C VAL A 88 3.42 -3.09 3.76
N THR A 89 2.33 -2.34 3.59
CA THR A 89 2.32 -0.89 3.38
C THR A 89 1.60 -0.22 4.53
N ALA A 90 2.16 0.85 5.08
CA ALA A 90 1.55 1.70 6.09
C ALA A 90 1.27 3.09 5.51
N VAL A 91 0.08 3.63 5.74
CA VAL A 91 -0.29 5.00 5.40
C VAL A 91 -0.72 5.71 6.69
N TRP A 92 0.08 6.65 7.17
CA TRP A 92 -0.22 7.46 8.34
C TRP A 92 -0.94 8.74 7.93
N PRO A 93 -2.10 9.06 8.52
CA PRO A 93 -2.82 10.28 8.18
C PRO A 93 -2.13 11.58 8.61
N ARG A 94 -1.38 11.54 9.72
CA ARG A 94 -0.72 12.69 10.34
C ARG A 94 0.68 12.39 10.88
N GLY A 95 1.40 11.52 10.22
CA GLY A 95 2.69 11.04 10.67
C GLY A 95 2.59 9.99 11.80
N ASN A 96 3.72 9.36 12.08
CA ASN A 96 3.81 8.33 13.10
C ASN A 96 4.22 8.87 14.49
N ASP A 97 4.36 10.19 14.64
CA ASP A 97 4.79 10.88 15.85
C ASP A 97 3.62 11.53 16.63
N THR A 98 2.40 11.50 16.10
CA THR A 98 1.21 12.08 16.73
C THR A 98 0.03 11.09 16.78
N PRO A 99 -0.66 10.99 17.93
CA PRO A 99 -1.86 10.18 18.06
C PRO A 99 -3.14 10.88 17.59
N ASP A 100 -3.05 12.06 16.97
CA ASP A 100 -4.24 12.88 16.62
C ASP A 100 -5.07 12.21 15.50
N PRO A 101 -6.30 11.71 15.78
CA PRO A 101 -7.14 11.05 14.79
C PRO A 101 -7.64 12.01 13.70
N VAL A 102 -8.15 11.45 12.62
CA VAL A 102 -8.69 12.22 11.49
C VAL A 102 -10.15 11.87 11.21
N PHE A 103 -10.91 12.80 10.67
CA PHE A 103 -12.21 12.48 10.09
C PHE A 103 -12.03 11.56 8.89
N ALA A 104 -12.81 10.49 8.86
CA ALA A 104 -12.73 9.46 7.83
C ALA A 104 -14.09 8.89 7.44
N ALA A 105 -14.12 8.21 6.32
CA ALA A 105 -15.21 7.35 5.89
C ALA A 105 -14.67 6.25 4.98
N TRP A 106 -15.42 5.17 4.84
CA TRP A 106 -15.09 4.05 3.98
C TRP A 106 -16.24 3.71 3.02
N PHE A 107 -15.94 2.93 2.00
CA PHE A 107 -16.93 2.44 1.05
C PHE A 107 -16.47 1.10 0.46
N SER A 108 -17.31 0.07 0.55
CA SER A 108 -17.15 -1.19 -0.18
C SER A 108 -17.96 -1.11 -1.46
N LEU A 109 -17.28 -1.16 -2.61
CA LEU A 109 -17.93 -1.31 -3.90
C LEU A 109 -18.28 -2.78 -4.14
N ASN A 110 -17.38 -3.68 -3.78
CA ASN A 110 -17.51 -5.12 -3.87
C ASN A 110 -16.81 -5.77 -2.67
N GLY A 111 -17.38 -6.79 -2.08
CA GLY A 111 -17.06 -7.24 -0.72
C GLY A 111 -16.31 -8.56 -0.62
N ASP A 112 -15.72 -9.11 -1.71
CA ASP A 112 -14.86 -10.29 -1.61
C ASP A 112 -13.44 -9.90 -1.17
N GLY A 113 -13.34 -9.31 0.02
CA GLY A 113 -12.10 -8.81 0.64
C GLY A 113 -12.33 -8.33 2.07
N GLU A 114 -11.25 -8.00 2.75
CA GLU A 114 -11.27 -7.57 4.15
C GLU A 114 -10.68 -6.16 4.32
N MET A 115 -11.35 -5.35 5.14
CA MET A 115 -10.81 -4.14 5.75
C MET A 115 -11.32 -4.05 7.19
N THR A 116 -10.46 -4.32 8.16
CA THR A 116 -10.81 -4.28 9.58
C THR A 116 -11.09 -2.84 10.05
N GLY A 117 -11.68 -2.67 11.23
CA GLY A 117 -11.92 -1.34 11.84
C GLY A 117 -13.00 -0.49 11.17
N THR A 118 -13.55 -0.92 10.04
CA THR A 118 -14.52 -0.16 9.25
C THR A 118 -15.84 0.10 9.97
N THR A 119 -16.26 -0.78 10.88
CA THR A 119 -17.45 -0.57 11.73
C THR A 119 -17.30 0.66 12.62
N TRP A 120 -16.12 0.87 13.19
CA TRP A 120 -15.85 2.06 14.01
C TRP A 120 -15.74 3.33 13.16
N VAL A 121 -15.06 3.23 12.00
CA VAL A 121 -15.01 4.36 11.04
C VAL A 121 -16.42 4.75 10.56
N GLU A 122 -17.33 3.78 10.35
CA GLU A 122 -18.71 4.06 9.96
C GLU A 122 -19.51 4.76 11.05
N ASP A 123 -19.35 4.31 12.29
CA ASP A 123 -20.16 4.78 13.43
C ASP A 123 -19.64 6.12 13.97
N SER A 124 -18.31 6.24 14.14
CA SER A 124 -17.69 7.44 14.72
C SER A 124 -17.35 8.53 13.69
N GLY A 125 -17.12 8.16 12.45
CA GLY A 125 -16.53 9.03 11.42
C GLY A 125 -15.05 9.34 11.64
N ILE A 126 -14.34 8.52 12.43
CA ILE A 126 -12.96 8.77 12.87
C ILE A 126 -12.07 7.58 12.47
N LEU A 127 -10.87 7.90 11.98
CA LEU A 127 -9.77 6.96 11.78
C LEU A 127 -8.68 7.25 12.81
N GLU A 128 -8.36 6.25 13.60
CA GLU A 128 -7.29 6.25 14.60
C GLU A 128 -6.10 5.42 14.10
N GLY A 129 -4.90 6.02 14.09
CA GLY A 129 -3.68 5.33 13.64
C GLY A 129 -3.58 5.17 12.12
N PRO A 130 -2.70 4.25 11.65
CA PRO A 130 -2.43 4.05 10.23
C PRO A 130 -3.50 3.20 9.54
N VAL A 131 -3.61 3.37 8.21
CA VAL A 131 -4.20 2.37 7.34
C VAL A 131 -3.08 1.42 6.89
N MET A 132 -3.21 0.14 7.24
CA MET A 132 -2.27 -0.89 6.84
C MET A 132 -2.82 -1.68 5.66
N ILE A 133 -1.94 -2.07 4.73
CA ILE A 133 -2.34 -2.88 3.56
C ILE A 133 -1.34 -4.03 3.41
N THR A 134 -1.83 -5.26 3.26
CA THR A 134 -1.00 -6.46 3.16
C THR A 134 -1.67 -7.52 2.27
N ASN A 135 -1.35 -8.81 2.43
CA ASN A 135 -2.05 -9.89 1.76
C ASN A 135 -3.18 -10.48 2.63
N THR A 136 -4.08 -11.22 1.99
CA THR A 136 -5.31 -11.77 2.58
C THR A 136 -5.08 -12.55 3.87
N LEU A 137 -4.06 -13.41 3.93
CA LEU A 137 -3.83 -14.27 5.12
C LEU A 137 -2.99 -13.58 6.21
N SER A 138 -2.52 -12.36 5.98
CA SER A 138 -1.69 -11.63 6.93
C SER A 138 -2.43 -10.52 7.68
N VAL A 139 -3.72 -10.31 7.42
CA VAL A 139 -4.53 -9.28 8.10
C VAL A 139 -4.43 -9.40 9.62
N GLY A 140 -4.58 -10.61 10.16
CA GLY A 140 -4.58 -10.85 11.60
C GLY A 140 -3.28 -10.48 12.29
N ILE A 141 -2.12 -10.85 11.72
CA ILE A 141 -0.82 -10.51 12.32
C ILE A 141 -0.49 -9.03 12.21
N VAL A 142 -0.85 -8.37 11.09
CA VAL A 142 -0.66 -6.93 10.91
C VAL A 142 -1.57 -6.14 11.85
N HIS A 143 -2.83 -6.56 12.02
CA HIS A 143 -3.74 -5.99 13.01
C HIS A 143 -3.17 -6.07 14.44
N HIS A 144 -2.67 -7.26 14.82
CA HIS A 144 -2.02 -7.45 16.12
C HIS A 144 -0.81 -6.53 16.29
N ALA A 145 0.01 -6.38 15.27
CA ALA A 145 1.20 -5.52 15.30
C ALA A 145 0.85 -4.05 15.58
N VAL A 146 -0.20 -3.51 14.94
CA VAL A 146 -0.65 -2.12 15.18
C VAL A 146 -1.09 -1.94 16.64
N VAL A 147 -1.86 -2.89 17.19
CA VAL A 147 -2.26 -2.85 18.62
C VAL A 147 -1.03 -2.89 19.53
N ARG A 148 -0.09 -3.78 19.27
CA ARG A 148 1.17 -3.91 20.03
C ARG A 148 2.01 -2.64 19.97
N TRP A 149 2.12 -2.03 18.81
CA TRP A 149 2.81 -0.75 18.60
C TRP A 149 2.19 0.34 19.47
N GLY A 150 0.86 0.51 19.45
CA GLY A 150 0.14 1.46 20.27
C GLY A 150 0.34 1.23 21.78
N VAL A 151 0.24 -0.03 22.23
CA VAL A 151 0.51 -0.41 23.63
C VAL A 151 1.94 -0.05 24.03
N SER A 152 2.92 -0.28 23.18
CA SER A 152 4.33 0.03 23.47
C SER A 152 4.56 1.53 23.70
N ARG A 153 3.90 2.38 22.94
CA ARG A 153 3.96 3.85 23.06
C ARG A 153 3.12 4.41 24.20
N SER A 154 2.23 3.61 24.75
CA SER A 154 1.31 4.01 25.82
C SER A 154 1.75 3.51 27.21
N ARG A 155 2.96 2.97 27.35
CA ARG A 155 3.44 2.33 28.61
C ARG A 155 3.35 3.20 29.84
N ASP A 156 3.55 4.50 29.71
CA ASP A 156 3.53 5.46 30.82
C ASP A 156 2.16 6.16 30.98
N PHE A 157 1.14 5.67 30.26
CA PHE A 157 -0.20 6.24 30.36
C PHE A 157 -0.85 5.87 31.67
N THR A 158 -1.11 6.86 32.51
CA THR A 158 -1.74 6.72 33.84
C THR A 158 -3.18 7.24 33.90
N GLY A 159 -3.71 7.75 32.78
CA GLY A 159 -5.07 8.25 32.65
C GLY A 159 -6.13 7.14 32.63
N GLY A 160 -7.37 7.48 32.95
CA GLY A 160 -8.51 6.57 32.73
C GLY A 160 -8.90 6.53 31.22
N GLY A 161 -9.42 5.39 30.76
CA GLY A 161 -9.83 5.21 29.37
C GLY A 161 -8.74 4.68 28.46
N TYR A 162 -8.88 4.89 27.14
CA TYR A 162 -7.91 4.43 26.15
C TYR A 162 -6.70 5.36 26.06
N PRO A 163 -5.47 4.81 26.03
CA PRO A 163 -4.28 5.62 25.78
C PRO A 163 -4.32 6.31 24.41
N PRO A 164 -3.77 7.52 24.26
CA PRO A 164 -3.83 8.27 23.01
C PRO A 164 -3.24 7.54 21.79
N TRP A 165 -2.25 6.68 22.01
CA TRP A 165 -1.59 5.90 20.95
C TRP A 165 -2.27 4.57 20.64
N LEU A 166 -3.31 4.19 21.36
CA LEU A 166 -3.96 2.90 21.18
C LEU A 166 -4.99 2.97 20.05
N ALA A 167 -4.60 2.59 18.85
CA ALA A 167 -5.53 2.23 17.80
C ALA A 167 -6.11 0.85 18.13
N SER A 168 -7.19 0.82 18.93
CA SER A 168 -7.78 -0.44 19.41
C SER A 168 -8.54 -1.21 18.34
N LEU A 169 -8.95 -0.51 17.28
CA LEU A 169 -9.66 -1.04 16.11
C LEU A 169 -8.90 -0.67 14.82
N PRO A 170 -7.69 -1.22 14.61
CA PRO A 170 -6.86 -0.87 13.46
C PRO A 170 -7.57 -1.11 12.13
N VAL A 171 -7.30 -0.23 11.16
CA VAL A 171 -7.71 -0.43 9.77
C VAL A 171 -6.61 -1.19 9.05
N VAL A 172 -6.88 -2.45 8.72
CA VAL A 172 -5.98 -3.33 7.94
C VAL A 172 -6.75 -3.90 6.77
N ALA A 173 -6.27 -3.61 5.57
CA ALA A 173 -6.86 -4.03 4.30
C ALA A 173 -5.94 -5.04 3.58
N GLU A 174 -6.48 -5.74 2.59
CA GLU A 174 -5.74 -6.77 1.91
C GLU A 174 -6.11 -6.93 0.43
N THR A 175 -5.20 -7.56 -0.32
CA THR A 175 -5.48 -8.16 -1.62
C THR A 175 -4.71 -9.47 -1.76
N TRP A 176 -5.20 -10.39 -2.60
CA TRP A 176 -4.65 -11.73 -2.77
C TRP A 176 -3.34 -11.75 -3.57
N ASP A 177 -2.25 -12.24 -2.98
CA ASP A 177 -0.94 -12.41 -3.64
C ASP A 177 -0.57 -13.87 -3.95
N GLY A 178 -1.45 -14.83 -3.63
CA GLY A 178 -1.17 -16.27 -3.68
C GLY A 178 -0.85 -16.83 -5.08
N THR A 179 -0.95 -16.04 -6.14
CA THR A 179 -0.46 -16.48 -7.47
C THR A 179 1.06 -16.51 -7.53
N LEU A 180 1.73 -15.49 -6.98
CA LEU A 180 3.19 -15.37 -6.97
C LEU A 180 3.81 -15.83 -5.65
N ASN A 181 3.12 -15.59 -4.55
CA ASN A 181 3.57 -15.80 -3.19
C ASN A 181 3.16 -17.17 -2.64
N ASP A 182 3.98 -17.76 -1.79
CA ASP A 182 3.56 -18.84 -0.86
C ASP A 182 2.71 -18.23 0.26
N ILE A 183 1.47 -17.85 -0.07
CA ILE A 183 0.57 -17.17 0.87
C ILE A 183 0.20 -18.04 2.07
N MET A 184 0.11 -19.37 1.87
CA MET A 184 -0.20 -20.32 2.95
C MET A 184 0.93 -20.43 3.98
N GLY A 185 2.15 -20.05 3.62
CA GLY A 185 3.31 -20.02 4.51
C GLY A 185 3.29 -18.85 5.51
N GLN A 186 2.39 -17.88 5.34
CA GLN A 186 2.19 -16.73 6.26
C GLN A 186 3.50 -16.03 6.62
N HIS A 187 4.26 -15.62 5.62
CA HIS A 187 5.61 -15.06 5.78
C HIS A 187 5.67 -13.64 6.36
N VAL A 188 4.54 -12.93 6.41
CA VAL A 188 4.47 -11.62 7.08
C VAL A 188 4.45 -11.82 8.59
N THR A 189 5.32 -11.10 9.30
CA THR A 189 5.43 -11.14 10.76
C THR A 189 5.09 -9.78 11.39
N GLU A 190 5.02 -9.73 12.72
CA GLU A 190 4.83 -8.47 13.48
C GLU A 190 5.96 -7.47 13.15
N GLU A 191 7.21 -7.93 13.08
CA GLU A 191 8.36 -7.07 12.79
C GLU A 191 8.27 -6.39 11.43
N HIS A 192 7.71 -7.08 10.42
CA HIS A 192 7.51 -6.50 9.09
C HIS A 192 6.47 -5.37 9.10
N ALA A 193 5.39 -5.53 9.87
CA ALA A 193 4.39 -4.49 10.04
C ALA A 193 4.95 -3.29 10.82
N LEU A 194 5.71 -3.54 11.91
CA LEU A 194 6.39 -2.51 12.68
C LEU A 194 7.39 -1.73 11.81
N ALA A 195 8.20 -2.44 11.01
CA ALA A 195 9.16 -1.81 10.12
C ALA A 195 8.49 -0.90 9.07
N ALA A 196 7.32 -1.30 8.52
CA ALA A 196 6.55 -0.46 7.61
C ALA A 196 6.00 0.80 8.30
N MET A 197 5.53 0.68 9.55
CA MET A 197 5.04 1.81 10.33
C MET A 197 6.15 2.78 10.73
N ASP A 198 7.26 2.26 11.23
CA ASP A 198 8.39 3.09 11.72
C ASP A 198 9.20 3.70 10.56
N GLY A 199 9.22 3.04 9.40
CA GLY A 199 9.87 3.53 8.18
C GLY A 199 9.02 4.50 7.35
N ALA A 200 7.81 4.84 7.80
CA ALA A 200 6.96 5.78 7.08
C ALA A 200 7.55 7.19 7.09
N HIS A 201 7.43 7.87 5.98
CA HIS A 201 7.95 9.22 5.79
C HIS A 201 7.07 10.01 4.81
N ASP A 202 7.14 11.33 4.86
CA ASP A 202 6.69 12.24 3.83
C ASP A 202 7.68 12.24 2.64
N GLY A 203 7.29 12.70 1.52
CA GLY A 203 8.15 12.74 0.34
C GLY A 203 7.74 11.74 -0.75
N PRO A 204 8.64 11.40 -1.69
CA PRO A 204 8.33 10.48 -2.78
C PRO A 204 7.95 9.09 -2.25
N VAL A 205 6.83 8.55 -2.73
CA VAL A 205 6.37 7.20 -2.42
C VAL A 205 6.97 6.21 -3.42
N GLU A 206 7.49 5.09 -2.93
CA GLU A 206 7.89 3.98 -3.79
C GLU A 206 6.66 3.32 -4.42
N GLU A 207 6.74 2.99 -5.73
CA GLU A 207 5.63 2.44 -6.50
C GLU A 207 6.00 1.09 -7.13
N GLY A 208 5.02 0.36 -7.61
CA GLY A 208 5.19 -0.95 -8.25
C GLY A 208 5.24 -2.11 -7.25
N SER A 209 6.21 -2.99 -7.42
CA SER A 209 6.32 -4.25 -6.67
C SER A 209 6.93 -4.06 -5.29
N VAL A 210 6.34 -3.19 -4.45
CA VAL A 210 6.83 -2.84 -3.10
C VAL A 210 5.74 -3.01 -2.04
N GLY A 211 6.16 -3.21 -0.80
CA GLY A 211 5.24 -3.35 0.33
C GLY A 211 4.18 -4.42 0.09
N GLY A 212 2.94 -4.14 0.49
CA GLY A 212 1.80 -5.01 0.21
C GLY A 212 1.55 -5.26 -1.28
N GLY A 213 2.01 -4.36 -2.17
CA GLY A 213 1.89 -4.48 -3.62
C GLY A 213 2.84 -5.48 -4.29
N THR A 214 3.75 -6.12 -3.53
CA THR A 214 4.83 -6.95 -4.07
C THR A 214 4.33 -8.10 -4.96
N GLY A 215 3.34 -8.87 -4.54
CA GLY A 215 2.83 -10.06 -5.28
C GLY A 215 1.61 -9.78 -6.17
N MET A 216 1.23 -8.53 -6.43
CA MET A 216 -0.05 -8.15 -7.02
C MET A 216 -0.07 -8.22 -8.55
N ILE A 217 -1.26 -8.50 -9.10
CA ILE A 217 -1.54 -8.62 -10.54
C ILE A 217 -2.67 -7.65 -10.89
N CYS A 218 -2.41 -6.72 -11.81
CA CYS A 218 -3.37 -5.68 -12.19
C CYS A 218 -3.66 -5.77 -13.69
N HIS A 219 -4.92 -6.03 -14.06
CA HIS A 219 -5.34 -6.27 -15.45
C HIS A 219 -4.48 -7.30 -16.18
N GLY A 220 -4.09 -8.38 -15.48
CA GLY A 220 -3.24 -9.45 -16.04
C GLY A 220 -1.78 -9.05 -16.30
N PHE A 221 -1.34 -7.83 -15.96
CA PHE A 221 0.04 -7.42 -15.85
C PHE A 221 0.49 -7.40 -14.39
N LYS A 222 1.79 -7.22 -14.15
CA LYS A 222 2.26 -7.01 -12.79
C LYS A 222 1.65 -5.73 -12.23
N GLY A 223 0.99 -5.85 -11.09
CA GLY A 223 0.40 -4.78 -10.31
C GLY A 223 1.30 -4.33 -9.16
N GLY A 224 0.73 -3.62 -8.19
CA GLY A 224 1.48 -3.15 -7.04
C GLY A 224 0.92 -1.90 -6.39
N ILE A 225 1.81 -1.15 -5.73
CA ILE A 225 1.50 0.17 -5.18
C ILE A 225 1.60 1.23 -6.27
N GLY A 226 0.64 2.15 -6.27
CA GLY A 226 0.70 3.35 -7.09
C GLY A 226 0.08 4.53 -6.38
N THR A 227 0.48 5.74 -6.76
CA THR A 227 -0.01 6.95 -6.12
C THR A 227 -0.15 8.11 -7.12
N ALA A 228 -1.01 9.06 -6.80
CA ALA A 228 -1.15 10.32 -7.53
C ALA A 228 -1.81 11.38 -6.66
N SER A 229 -1.69 12.64 -7.03
CA SER A 229 -2.38 13.75 -6.36
C SER A 229 -2.99 14.75 -7.31
N ARG A 230 -3.89 15.58 -6.80
CA ARG A 230 -4.50 16.73 -7.51
C ARG A 230 -4.59 17.93 -6.58
N ARG A 231 -4.23 19.08 -7.14
CA ARG A 231 -4.47 20.37 -6.52
C ARG A 231 -5.76 20.95 -7.07
N VAL A 232 -6.63 21.42 -6.18
CA VAL A 232 -7.95 21.94 -6.54
C VAL A 232 -8.19 23.31 -5.88
N GLU A 233 -8.73 24.25 -6.62
CA GLU A 233 -9.11 25.56 -6.12
C GLU A 233 -10.57 25.56 -5.69
N ILE A 234 -10.84 25.87 -4.43
CA ILE A 234 -12.19 25.97 -3.88
C ILE A 234 -12.30 27.21 -3.01
N LEU A 235 -13.18 28.13 -3.37
CA LEU A 235 -13.45 29.39 -2.65
C LEU A 235 -12.21 30.29 -2.48
N GLY A 236 -11.25 30.21 -3.42
CA GLY A 236 -10.02 31.01 -3.40
C GLY A 236 -8.87 30.36 -2.63
N GLU A 237 -9.09 29.17 -2.05
CA GLU A 237 -8.06 28.37 -1.37
C GLU A 237 -7.68 27.16 -2.22
N THR A 238 -6.40 26.80 -2.19
CA THR A 238 -5.89 25.57 -2.85
C THR A 238 -5.89 24.43 -1.86
N TYR A 239 -6.58 23.35 -2.23
CA TYR A 239 -6.54 22.09 -1.49
C TYR A 239 -5.86 21.01 -2.30
N THR A 240 -5.29 20.04 -1.59
CA THR A 240 -4.67 18.84 -2.18
C THR A 240 -5.53 17.61 -1.88
N LEU A 241 -5.69 16.76 -2.88
CA LEU A 241 -6.25 15.43 -2.73
C LEU A 241 -5.23 14.44 -3.31
N GLY A 242 -4.87 13.42 -2.51
CA GLY A 242 -3.96 12.36 -2.91
C GLY A 242 -4.62 10.99 -2.82
N ALA A 243 -4.21 10.08 -3.69
CA ALA A 243 -4.64 8.69 -3.71
C ALA A 243 -3.44 7.75 -3.68
N LEU A 244 -3.54 6.65 -2.92
CA LEU A 244 -2.64 5.50 -2.97
C LEU A 244 -3.48 4.25 -3.22
N VAL A 245 -3.01 3.39 -4.12
CA VAL A 245 -3.67 2.13 -4.44
C VAL A 245 -2.76 0.94 -4.21
N GLN A 246 -3.32 -0.18 -3.75
CA GLN A 246 -2.75 -1.51 -3.93
C GLN A 246 -3.56 -2.21 -5.01
N CYS A 247 -2.98 -2.28 -6.24
CA CYS A 247 -3.68 -2.71 -7.44
C CYS A 247 -3.48 -4.20 -7.69
N ASN A 248 -4.56 -4.97 -7.55
CA ASN A 248 -4.62 -6.42 -7.79
C ASN A 248 -5.97 -6.82 -8.37
N TYR A 249 -6.43 -6.17 -9.43
CA TYR A 249 -7.79 -6.34 -9.95
C TYR A 249 -7.83 -6.25 -11.48
N GLY A 250 -8.99 -6.56 -12.06
CA GLY A 250 -9.31 -6.28 -13.45
C GLY A 250 -8.85 -7.37 -14.44
N SER A 251 -9.57 -7.49 -15.54
CA SER A 251 -9.23 -8.37 -16.65
C SER A 251 -8.35 -7.66 -17.70
N ARG A 252 -7.52 -8.42 -18.43
CA ARG A 252 -6.68 -7.90 -19.50
C ARG A 252 -7.50 -7.21 -20.60
N GLN A 253 -8.55 -7.84 -21.07
CA GLN A 253 -9.36 -7.33 -22.19
C GLN A 253 -10.10 -6.03 -21.84
N SER A 254 -10.39 -5.81 -20.56
CA SER A 254 -11.07 -4.61 -20.09
C SER A 254 -10.14 -3.40 -19.97
N LEU A 255 -8.81 -3.61 -19.83
CA LEU A 255 -7.83 -2.55 -19.57
C LEU A 255 -7.95 -1.40 -20.56
N ARG A 256 -8.14 -0.21 -20.02
CA ARG A 256 -8.10 1.07 -20.73
C ARG A 256 -7.09 2.01 -20.06
N ILE A 257 -6.30 2.68 -20.88
CA ILE A 257 -5.38 3.74 -20.43
C ILE A 257 -5.64 4.96 -21.31
N ALA A 258 -5.99 6.08 -20.70
CA ALA A 258 -6.41 7.30 -21.40
C ALA A 258 -7.54 7.04 -22.44
N GLY A 259 -8.46 6.11 -22.15
CA GLY A 259 -9.54 5.70 -23.03
C GLY A 259 -9.17 4.71 -24.13
N VAL A 260 -7.85 4.44 -24.34
CA VAL A 260 -7.35 3.47 -25.34
C VAL A 260 -7.52 2.05 -24.79
N PRO A 261 -8.06 1.08 -25.56
CA PRO A 261 -8.22 -0.30 -25.13
C PRO A 261 -6.88 -1.07 -25.15
N VAL A 262 -5.94 -0.66 -24.30
CA VAL A 262 -4.55 -1.18 -24.26
C VAL A 262 -4.51 -2.70 -24.06
N GLY A 263 -5.42 -3.24 -23.25
CA GLY A 263 -5.48 -4.68 -23.02
C GLY A 263 -5.83 -5.50 -24.28
N ARG A 264 -6.48 -4.89 -25.26
CA ARG A 264 -6.78 -5.52 -26.58
C ARG A 264 -5.66 -5.32 -27.60
N GLU A 265 -4.76 -4.39 -27.36
CA GLU A 265 -3.55 -4.17 -28.17
C GLU A 265 -2.38 -5.06 -27.71
N ILE A 266 -2.37 -5.47 -26.42
CA ILE A 266 -1.33 -6.30 -25.81
C ILE A 266 -2.00 -7.58 -25.28
N VAL A 267 -2.30 -8.52 -26.18
CA VAL A 267 -3.07 -9.74 -25.88
C VAL A 267 -2.22 -10.93 -25.42
N ASP A 268 -0.93 -10.90 -25.70
CA ASP A 268 0.08 -11.85 -25.20
C ASP A 268 0.55 -11.48 -23.78
N LEU A 269 1.51 -12.18 -23.23
CA LEU A 269 2.03 -11.96 -21.87
C LEU A 269 0.96 -12.16 -20.78
N MET A 270 0.04 -13.11 -21.01
CA MET A 270 -0.97 -13.48 -20.01
C MET A 270 -0.30 -14.23 -18.84
N PRO A 271 -0.80 -14.04 -17.61
CA PRO A 271 -0.26 -14.70 -16.42
C PRO A 271 -0.24 -16.23 -16.51
N VAL A 272 -1.31 -16.79 -17.01
CA VAL A 272 -1.47 -18.22 -17.26
C VAL A 272 -2.03 -18.36 -18.68
N PRO A 273 -1.31 -19.02 -19.59
CA PRO A 273 -1.83 -19.29 -20.94
C PRO A 273 -3.16 -20.05 -20.86
N ASP A 274 -4.11 -19.67 -21.72
CA ASP A 274 -5.42 -20.30 -21.85
C ASP A 274 -6.34 -20.24 -20.61
N ALA A 275 -5.94 -19.51 -19.56
CA ALA A 275 -6.84 -19.25 -18.43
C ALA A 275 -7.94 -18.23 -18.81
N PRO A 276 -9.15 -18.34 -18.24
CA PRO A 276 -10.17 -17.31 -18.41
C PRO A 276 -9.65 -15.93 -17.98
N ASP A 277 -9.88 -14.91 -18.81
CA ASP A 277 -9.59 -13.51 -18.48
C ASP A 277 -10.78 -12.93 -17.72
N GLU A 278 -10.84 -13.21 -16.43
CA GLU A 278 -11.92 -12.78 -15.55
C GLU A 278 -11.59 -11.43 -14.89
N ASP A 279 -12.63 -10.60 -14.68
CA ASP A 279 -12.51 -9.38 -13.87
C ASP A 279 -12.65 -9.78 -12.39
N ALA A 280 -11.53 -10.26 -11.84
CA ALA A 280 -11.40 -10.78 -10.49
C ALA A 280 -10.21 -10.12 -9.77
N GLY A 281 -10.02 -10.47 -8.51
CA GLY A 281 -8.98 -9.88 -7.66
C GLY A 281 -9.55 -8.75 -6.81
N SER A 282 -8.69 -7.90 -6.24
CA SER A 282 -9.10 -6.87 -5.28
C SER A 282 -8.31 -5.59 -5.47
N ILE A 283 -8.86 -4.46 -5.10
CA ILE A 283 -8.12 -3.21 -5.04
C ILE A 283 -8.43 -2.45 -3.75
N ILE A 284 -7.38 -2.06 -3.05
CA ILE A 284 -7.50 -1.16 -1.92
C ILE A 284 -7.10 0.24 -2.37
N VAL A 285 -7.93 1.23 -2.03
CA VAL A 285 -7.64 2.63 -2.33
C VAL A 285 -7.77 3.48 -1.06
N VAL A 286 -6.71 4.21 -0.76
CA VAL A 286 -6.65 5.20 0.31
C VAL A 286 -6.64 6.59 -0.32
N VAL A 287 -7.60 7.44 0.04
CA VAL A 287 -7.66 8.83 -0.40
C VAL A 287 -7.48 9.76 0.80
N ALA A 288 -6.55 10.68 0.69
CA ALA A 288 -6.30 11.75 1.65
C ALA A 288 -6.63 13.12 1.07
N THR A 289 -7.05 14.07 1.91
CA THR A 289 -7.16 15.48 1.52
C THR A 289 -6.93 16.39 2.71
N ASP A 290 -6.42 17.59 2.47
CA ASP A 290 -6.36 18.69 3.46
C ASP A 290 -7.59 19.59 3.41
N ALA A 291 -8.55 19.32 2.52
CA ALA A 291 -9.82 20.04 2.48
C ALA A 291 -10.65 19.77 3.76
N PRO A 292 -11.23 20.81 4.38
CA PRO A 292 -12.01 20.66 5.61
C PRO A 292 -13.40 20.08 5.29
N ILE A 293 -13.47 18.76 5.20
CA ILE A 293 -14.70 18.00 4.92
C ILE A 293 -14.97 16.97 6.02
N MET A 294 -16.25 16.73 6.27
CA MET A 294 -16.76 15.87 7.33
C MET A 294 -16.96 14.42 6.87
N PRO A 295 -17.12 13.44 7.78
CA PRO A 295 -17.26 12.03 7.44
C PRO A 295 -18.30 11.72 6.36
N HIS A 296 -19.49 12.32 6.43
CA HIS A 296 -20.52 12.13 5.41
C HIS A 296 -20.12 12.66 4.00
N GLN A 297 -19.25 13.70 3.95
CA GLN A 297 -18.69 14.22 2.70
C GLN A 297 -17.55 13.34 2.20
N LEU A 298 -16.69 12.85 3.11
CA LEU A 298 -15.64 11.86 2.82
C LEU A 298 -16.24 10.56 2.26
N LYS A 299 -17.39 10.10 2.77
CA LYS A 299 -18.10 8.95 2.20
C LYS A 299 -18.51 9.19 0.74
N ARG A 300 -18.87 10.43 0.39
CA ARG A 300 -19.17 10.81 -1.00
C ARG A 300 -17.91 10.85 -1.86
N VAL A 301 -16.76 11.23 -1.31
CA VAL A 301 -15.43 11.12 -1.96
C VAL A 301 -15.09 9.65 -2.19
N ALA A 302 -15.13 8.81 -1.15
CA ALA A 302 -14.84 7.38 -1.24
C ALA A 302 -15.65 6.68 -2.35
N ARG A 303 -16.94 6.98 -2.49
CA ARG A 303 -17.78 6.45 -3.57
C ARG A 303 -17.31 6.82 -4.98
N ARG A 304 -16.58 7.93 -5.19
CA ARG A 304 -16.08 8.36 -6.51
C ARG A 304 -14.84 7.59 -6.94
N ILE A 305 -14.16 6.94 -6.02
CA ILE A 305 -13.04 6.06 -6.32
C ILE A 305 -13.44 5.01 -7.37
N SER A 306 -14.65 4.43 -7.25
CA SER A 306 -15.19 3.46 -8.21
C SER A 306 -15.25 3.98 -9.65
N LEU A 307 -15.43 5.29 -9.84
CA LEU A 307 -15.40 5.91 -11.18
C LEU A 307 -13.97 5.96 -11.75
N GLY A 308 -12.95 6.08 -10.90
CA GLY A 308 -11.55 5.96 -11.31
C GLY A 308 -11.21 4.55 -11.78
N LEU A 309 -11.66 3.52 -11.04
CA LEU A 309 -11.52 2.13 -11.44
C LEU A 309 -12.18 1.89 -12.81
N ALA A 310 -13.40 2.38 -12.99
CA ALA A 310 -14.15 2.22 -14.24
C ALA A 310 -13.46 2.89 -15.43
N ARG A 311 -12.72 4.00 -15.25
CA ARG A 311 -11.90 4.62 -16.32
C ARG A 311 -10.82 3.68 -16.83
N ASN A 312 -10.26 2.83 -15.96
CA ASN A 312 -9.27 1.81 -16.31
C ASN A 312 -9.90 0.51 -16.84
N GLY A 313 -11.24 0.41 -16.84
CA GLY A 313 -11.99 -0.61 -17.58
C GLY A 313 -12.62 -1.70 -16.74
N SER A 314 -12.31 -1.83 -15.44
CA SER A 314 -12.94 -2.83 -14.57
C SER A 314 -14.43 -2.57 -14.37
N THR A 315 -15.16 -3.64 -14.22
CA THR A 315 -16.57 -3.66 -13.84
C THR A 315 -16.79 -4.16 -12.41
N SER A 316 -15.70 -4.35 -11.66
CA SER A 316 -15.69 -4.91 -10.30
C SER A 316 -16.42 -6.26 -10.25
N GLY A 317 -15.82 -7.27 -10.88
CA GLY A 317 -16.40 -8.61 -11.03
C GLY A 317 -16.71 -9.27 -9.68
N ASN A 318 -17.52 -10.33 -9.69
CA ASN A 318 -18.06 -10.94 -8.47
C ASN A 318 -16.99 -11.41 -7.47
N GLY A 319 -15.82 -11.86 -7.92
CA GLY A 319 -14.70 -12.30 -7.08
C GLY A 319 -13.72 -11.18 -6.75
N SER A 320 -14.14 -9.91 -6.75
CA SER A 320 -13.30 -8.77 -6.42
C SER A 320 -13.64 -8.21 -5.03
N GLY A 321 -12.62 -7.80 -4.28
CA GLY A 321 -12.74 -7.06 -3.02
C GLY A 321 -12.27 -5.62 -3.22
N ASP A 322 -13.19 -4.74 -3.61
CA ASP A 322 -12.89 -3.34 -3.93
C ASP A 322 -13.31 -2.45 -2.78
N ILE A 323 -12.36 -2.14 -1.88
CA ILE A 323 -12.66 -1.46 -0.62
C ILE A 323 -11.80 -0.20 -0.49
N PHE A 324 -12.45 0.90 -0.10
CA PHE A 324 -11.87 2.23 -0.10
C PHE A 324 -12.02 2.93 1.23
N VAL A 325 -11.01 3.71 1.62
CA VAL A 325 -11.06 4.62 2.76
C VAL A 325 -10.65 6.03 2.31
N ALA A 326 -11.35 7.04 2.82
CA ALA A 326 -11.01 8.44 2.58
C ALA A 326 -10.93 9.18 3.91
N PHE A 327 -9.93 10.04 4.08
CA PHE A 327 -9.76 10.85 5.29
C PHE A 327 -9.35 12.29 4.99
N SER A 328 -9.56 13.18 5.97
CA SER A 328 -9.16 14.58 5.89
C SER A 328 -8.17 14.92 7.00
N THR A 329 -7.02 15.51 6.63
CA THR A 329 -6.02 16.01 7.59
C THR A 329 -6.35 17.40 8.14
N ALA A 330 -7.45 18.02 7.71
CA ALA A 330 -7.97 19.24 8.29
C ALA A 330 -8.53 19.05 9.70
N ASN A 331 -8.91 20.15 10.36
CA ASN A 331 -9.55 20.12 11.68
C ASN A 331 -8.72 19.36 12.74
N ARG A 332 -7.44 19.69 12.86
CA ARG A 332 -6.55 19.11 13.87
C ARG A 332 -7.17 19.20 15.27
N SER A 333 -6.97 18.17 16.09
CA SER A 333 -7.45 18.04 17.46
C SER A 333 -8.98 18.09 17.64
N ALA A 334 -9.77 18.20 16.57
CA ALA A 334 -11.22 18.27 16.69
C ALA A 334 -11.84 16.96 17.21
N THR A 335 -11.20 15.83 16.93
CA THR A 335 -11.67 14.48 17.30
C THR A 335 -11.10 13.97 18.60
N SER A 336 -10.05 14.62 19.15
CA SER A 336 -9.38 14.27 20.41
C SER A 336 -9.66 15.25 21.55
N ALA A 337 -10.45 16.30 21.31
CA ALA A 337 -10.78 17.30 22.32
C ALA A 337 -11.65 16.73 23.44
N SER A 338 -11.35 17.10 24.68
CA SER A 338 -12.18 16.80 25.87
C SER A 338 -13.38 17.71 26.02
N ASP A 339 -13.40 18.82 25.27
CA ASP A 339 -14.41 19.87 25.33
C ASP A 339 -15.03 20.13 23.94
N LEU A 340 -15.94 21.08 23.86
CA LEU A 340 -16.54 21.51 22.60
C LEU A 340 -15.48 21.96 21.60
N SER A 341 -15.49 21.39 20.40
CA SER A 341 -14.60 21.74 19.31
C SER A 341 -15.32 22.55 18.23
N THR A 342 -14.61 23.51 17.65
CA THR A 342 -15.05 24.20 16.42
C THR A 342 -14.37 23.57 15.23
N VAL A 343 -15.16 23.24 14.20
CA VAL A 343 -14.65 22.67 12.94
C VAL A 343 -14.94 23.59 11.77
N THR A 344 -14.00 23.64 10.85
CA THR A 344 -14.21 24.27 9.54
C THR A 344 -14.85 23.24 8.60
N LEU A 345 -15.82 23.68 7.80
CA LEU A 345 -16.56 22.80 6.91
C LEU A 345 -16.73 23.44 5.54
N LEU A 346 -16.31 22.76 4.48
CA LEU A 346 -16.67 23.12 3.11
C LEU A 346 -18.16 22.89 2.84
N PRO A 347 -18.88 23.88 2.26
CA PRO A 347 -20.27 23.68 1.90
C PRO A 347 -20.44 22.54 0.88
N ASN A 348 -21.49 21.74 1.02
CA ASN A 348 -21.80 20.61 0.13
C ASN A 348 -21.82 20.99 -1.37
N GLY A 349 -22.25 22.19 -1.69
CA GLY A 349 -22.27 22.69 -3.07
C GLY A 349 -20.91 22.93 -3.70
N ARG A 350 -19.81 22.81 -2.96
CA ARG A 350 -18.42 23.05 -3.41
C ARG A 350 -17.59 21.77 -3.59
N LEU A 351 -18.18 20.58 -3.39
CA LEU A 351 -17.45 19.30 -3.40
C LEU A 351 -17.11 18.79 -4.81
N ASN A 352 -17.67 19.34 -5.90
CA ASN A 352 -17.47 18.80 -7.25
C ASN A 352 -15.99 18.72 -7.65
N ALA A 353 -15.18 19.73 -7.27
CA ALA A 353 -13.77 19.73 -7.57
C ALA A 353 -13.03 18.55 -6.90
N LEU A 354 -13.37 18.24 -5.62
CA LEU A 354 -12.83 17.06 -4.91
C LEU A 354 -13.30 15.75 -5.54
N PHE A 355 -14.55 15.67 -6.02
CA PHE A 355 -15.06 14.49 -6.70
C PHE A 355 -14.30 14.21 -8.01
N THR A 356 -14.08 15.24 -8.81
CA THR A 356 -13.29 15.15 -10.05
C THR A 356 -11.85 14.74 -9.73
N ALA A 357 -11.21 15.41 -8.77
CA ALA A 357 -9.86 15.09 -8.32
C ALA A 357 -9.71 13.65 -7.84
N THR A 358 -10.72 13.12 -7.13
CA THR A 358 -10.73 11.72 -6.67
C THR A 358 -10.67 10.74 -7.84
N VAL A 359 -11.51 10.96 -8.86
CA VAL A 359 -11.55 10.11 -10.06
C VAL A 359 -10.22 10.15 -10.81
N GLU A 360 -9.69 11.35 -11.03
CA GLU A 360 -8.45 11.58 -11.78
C GLU A 360 -7.21 11.04 -11.04
N ALA A 361 -7.12 11.25 -9.73
CA ALA A 361 -6.01 10.74 -8.93
C ALA A 361 -6.05 9.20 -8.84
N THR A 362 -7.23 8.60 -8.70
CA THR A 362 -7.39 7.15 -8.67
C THR A 362 -7.00 6.52 -10.00
N GLU A 363 -7.48 7.05 -11.14
CA GLU A 363 -7.12 6.59 -12.48
C GLU A 363 -5.61 6.59 -12.68
N GLU A 364 -4.94 7.69 -12.35
CA GLU A 364 -3.49 7.83 -12.52
C GLU A 364 -2.71 6.92 -11.57
N ALA A 365 -3.12 6.80 -10.30
CA ALA A 365 -2.47 5.94 -9.32
C ALA A 365 -2.48 4.46 -9.76
N ILE A 366 -3.57 3.96 -10.32
CA ILE A 366 -3.67 2.60 -10.86
C ILE A 366 -2.68 2.39 -12.00
N ILE A 367 -2.59 3.34 -12.93
CA ILE A 367 -1.69 3.23 -14.07
C ILE A 367 -0.23 3.34 -13.62
N ASN A 368 0.08 4.21 -12.64
CA ASN A 368 1.41 4.30 -12.05
C ASN A 368 1.83 2.99 -11.37
N ALA A 369 0.92 2.31 -10.66
CA ALA A 369 1.19 0.99 -10.08
C ALA A 369 1.66 -0.03 -11.12
N MET A 370 1.03 -0.04 -12.30
CA MET A 370 1.37 -0.95 -13.40
C MET A 370 2.66 -0.55 -14.11
N VAL A 371 2.87 0.75 -14.34
CA VAL A 371 4.06 1.29 -15.03
C VAL A 371 5.32 1.12 -14.19
N ALA A 372 5.22 1.29 -12.88
CA ALA A 372 6.36 1.14 -11.96
C ALA A 372 6.69 -0.33 -11.63
N ALA A 373 5.77 -1.26 -11.91
CA ALA A 373 5.97 -2.68 -11.59
C ALA A 373 6.96 -3.36 -12.55
N GLU A 374 7.73 -4.30 -12.02
CA GLU A 374 8.69 -5.11 -12.79
C GLU A 374 8.18 -6.54 -12.96
N THR A 375 8.57 -7.20 -14.06
CA THR A 375 8.26 -8.63 -14.28
C THR A 375 8.74 -9.45 -13.09
N MET A 376 7.86 -10.30 -12.58
CA MET A 376 8.15 -11.09 -11.38
C MET A 376 7.78 -12.56 -11.58
N THR A 377 8.69 -13.45 -11.20
CA THR A 377 8.46 -14.89 -11.12
C THR A 377 8.23 -15.30 -9.67
N GLY A 378 7.19 -16.05 -9.43
CA GLY A 378 6.81 -16.62 -8.14
C GLY A 378 6.89 -18.13 -8.11
N GLY A 379 6.09 -18.73 -7.23
CA GLY A 379 6.06 -20.19 -7.06
C GLY A 379 5.68 -20.95 -8.33
N ASN A 380 6.25 -22.17 -8.49
CA ASN A 380 6.01 -23.05 -9.63
C ASN A 380 6.38 -22.43 -11.00
N GLY A 381 7.29 -21.45 -11.02
CA GLY A 381 7.72 -20.77 -12.23
C GLY A 381 6.69 -19.83 -12.86
N VAL A 382 5.59 -19.53 -12.18
CA VAL A 382 4.57 -18.57 -12.66
C VAL A 382 5.20 -17.19 -12.79
N THR A 383 5.15 -16.63 -13.99
CA THR A 383 5.73 -15.31 -14.29
C THR A 383 4.65 -14.33 -14.68
N ILE A 384 4.59 -13.21 -13.98
CA ILE A 384 3.72 -12.08 -14.29
C ILE A 384 4.55 -10.98 -14.92
N HIS A 385 4.21 -10.62 -16.15
CA HIS A 385 4.94 -9.63 -16.91
C HIS A 385 4.57 -8.21 -16.52
N ALA A 386 5.57 -7.33 -16.47
CA ALA A 386 5.36 -5.89 -16.41
C ALA A 386 4.60 -5.40 -17.65
N LEU A 387 3.89 -4.28 -17.53
CA LEU A 387 3.31 -3.58 -18.68
C LEU A 387 4.44 -3.06 -19.58
N PRO A 388 4.57 -3.53 -20.85
CA PRO A 388 5.66 -3.09 -21.73
C PRO A 388 5.49 -1.63 -22.14
N HIS A 389 6.40 -0.76 -21.68
CA HIS A 389 6.31 0.68 -21.88
C HIS A 389 6.28 1.09 -23.36
N ASP A 390 7.09 0.45 -24.19
CA ASP A 390 7.15 0.76 -25.63
C ASP A 390 5.83 0.40 -26.33
N ARG A 391 5.24 -0.76 -25.99
CA ARG A 391 3.95 -1.19 -26.54
C ARG A 391 2.80 -0.32 -26.04
N LEU A 392 2.85 0.13 -24.78
CA LEU A 392 1.90 1.12 -24.27
C LEU A 392 1.95 2.41 -25.08
N ARG A 393 3.16 2.95 -25.30
CA ARG A 393 3.35 4.16 -26.11
C ARG A 393 2.90 3.96 -27.56
N GLU A 394 3.16 2.80 -28.15
CA GLU A 394 2.71 2.45 -29.49
C GLU A 394 1.18 2.42 -29.58
N ALA A 395 0.50 1.77 -28.62
CA ALA A 395 -0.95 1.75 -28.53
C ALA A 395 -1.53 3.18 -28.40
N LEU A 396 -0.98 3.98 -27.49
CA LEU A 396 -1.43 5.38 -27.33
C LEU A 396 -1.23 6.20 -28.62
N ARG A 397 -0.12 6.02 -29.32
CA ARG A 397 0.16 6.68 -30.60
C ARG A 397 -0.84 6.27 -31.68
N LYS A 398 -1.12 4.97 -31.81
CA LYS A 398 -2.10 4.42 -32.75
C LYS A 398 -3.49 5.06 -32.63
N TYR A 399 -3.89 5.40 -31.41
CA TYR A 399 -5.18 6.03 -31.10
C TYR A 399 -5.10 7.56 -30.97
N ASN A 400 -3.99 8.19 -31.34
CA ASN A 400 -3.75 9.63 -31.21
C ASN A 400 -3.94 10.15 -29.77
N ARG A 401 -3.52 9.37 -28.79
CA ARG A 401 -3.64 9.70 -27.35
C ARG A 401 -2.28 9.88 -26.67
N LEU A 402 -1.16 9.72 -27.35
CA LEU A 402 0.16 9.99 -26.79
C LEU A 402 0.37 11.52 -26.67
N SER A 403 0.64 12.02 -25.47
CA SER A 403 0.97 13.45 -25.28
C SER A 403 2.41 13.74 -25.69
N ASP A 404 2.66 14.98 -26.17
CA ASP A 404 4.00 15.45 -26.55
C ASP A 404 4.92 15.75 -25.34
N ALA A 405 4.43 15.64 -24.12
CA ALA A 405 5.16 15.93 -22.89
C ALA A 405 6.33 14.94 -22.60
N GLY A 406 6.53 13.95 -23.43
CA GLY A 406 7.62 12.96 -23.34
C GLY A 406 8.65 13.06 -24.47
N ARG A 407 8.77 14.20 -25.16
CA ARG A 407 9.82 14.46 -26.16
C ARG A 407 10.96 15.28 -25.59
#